data_16f85bebfac08271b864e5b96da7a8e7
#
_entry.id   16f85bebfac08271b864e5b96da7a8e7
#
_cell.length_a   1.000
_cell.length_b   1.000
_cell.length_c   1.000
_cell.angle_alpha   90.00
_cell.angle_beta   90.00
_cell.angle_gamma   90.00
#
_symmetry.space_group_name_H-M   'P 1'
#
loop_
_entity.id
_entity.type
_entity.pdbx_description
1 polymer ?
#
loop_
_entity_poly.entity_id
_entity_poly.type
_entity_poly.pdbx_seq_one_letter_code
_entity_poly.pdbx_strand_id
1 'polypeptide(L)'
;MTTDTIVAQATAPGRGGVGIVRVSGPAAEQVAEIVLGKLPRVRYAEYLPFRDEQGQPLDQGIALLFKAPNSFTGEDVLELQGHGGPVILDMLIRRILQIEGIR
;
A
#
# COMPACT_ATOMS: atom_id res chain seq x y z
N MET A 1 14.99 16.57 10.91
CA MET A 1 14.14 16.65 9.73
C MET A 1 13.15 15.51 9.73
N THR A 2 11.90 15.82 9.54
CA THR A 2 10.86 14.79 9.52
C THR A 2 10.70 14.28 8.08
N THR A 3 10.71 12.97 7.91
CA THR A 3 10.48 12.36 6.62
C THR A 3 9.00 11.96 6.53
N ASP A 4 8.31 12.47 5.53
CA ASP A 4 6.91 12.13 5.32
C ASP A 4 6.77 10.73 4.76
N THR A 5 5.68 10.07 5.11
CA THR A 5 5.26 8.84 4.44
C THR A 5 4.18 9.20 3.44
N ILE A 6 4.38 8.82 2.20
CA ILE A 6 3.54 9.23 1.08
C ILE A 6 2.88 8.02 0.46
N VAL A 7 1.59 8.15 0.17
CA VAL A 7 0.85 7.14 -0.60
C VAL A 7 0.53 7.71 -1.98
N ALA A 8 0.71 6.90 -3.02
CA ALA A 8 0.42 7.32 -4.38
C ALA A 8 0.08 6.10 -5.24
N GLN A 9 -0.66 6.35 -6.31
CA GLN A 9 -0.84 5.35 -7.35
C GLN A 9 0.46 5.26 -8.15
N ALA A 10 0.97 4.04 -8.29
CA ALA A 10 2.27 3.80 -8.94
C ALA A 10 2.12 3.29 -10.36
N THR A 11 0.89 3.03 -10.83
CA THR A 11 0.61 2.65 -12.22
C THR A 11 0.00 3.83 -12.96
N ALA A 12 0.21 3.86 -14.28
CA ALA A 12 -0.45 4.86 -15.12
C ALA A 12 -1.97 4.63 -15.06
N PRO A 13 -2.77 5.70 -15.06
CA PRO A 13 -4.21 5.56 -15.16
C PRO A 13 -4.60 4.96 -16.49
N GLY A 14 -5.69 4.19 -16.51
CA GLY A 14 -6.23 3.62 -17.72
C GLY A 14 -6.34 2.13 -17.67
N ARG A 15 -5.98 1.47 -18.76
CA ARG A 15 -6.21 0.04 -18.93
C ARG A 15 -5.22 -0.81 -18.19
N GLY A 16 -5.63 -2.00 -17.90
CA GLY A 16 -4.81 -3.00 -17.28
C GLY A 16 -5.60 -3.70 -16.19
N GLY A 17 -5.26 -4.94 -15.93
CA GLY A 17 -5.93 -5.73 -14.91
C GLY A 17 -5.41 -5.45 -13.52
N VAL A 18 -4.33 -4.68 -13.38
CA VAL A 18 -3.66 -4.48 -12.09
C VAL A 18 -3.40 -3.01 -11.86
N GLY A 19 -3.81 -2.53 -10.69
CA GLY A 19 -3.44 -1.21 -10.20
C GLY A 19 -2.49 -1.35 -9.03
N ILE A 20 -1.49 -0.47 -8.96
CA ILE A 20 -0.49 -0.50 -7.90
C ILE A 20 -0.58 0.77 -7.09
N VAL A 21 -0.71 0.60 -5.76
CA VAL A 21 -0.60 1.68 -4.79
C VAL A 21 0.72 1.46 -4.04
N ARG A 22 1.49 2.52 -3.91
CA ARG A 22 2.77 2.48 -3.22
C ARG A 22 2.78 3.44 -2.05
N VAL A 23 3.22 2.95 -0.90
CA VAL A 23 3.42 3.75 0.30
C VAL A 23 4.91 3.77 0.58
N SER A 24 5.50 4.96 0.63
CA SER A 24 6.95 5.11 0.82
C SER A 24 7.22 6.02 1.99
N GLY A 25 8.00 5.56 2.95
CA GLY A 25 8.40 6.35 4.10
C GLY A 25 8.45 5.53 5.38
N PRO A 26 8.78 6.19 6.49
CA PRO A 26 9.00 5.48 7.77
C PRO A 26 7.76 4.80 8.33
N ALA A 27 6.54 5.20 7.93
CA ALA A 27 5.31 4.59 8.42
C ALA A 27 4.77 3.48 7.53
N ALA A 28 5.53 3.03 6.50
CA ALA A 28 5.05 2.01 5.57
C ALA A 28 4.68 0.70 6.27
N GLU A 29 5.47 0.27 7.26
CA GLU A 29 5.16 -0.95 8.01
C GLU A 29 3.88 -0.82 8.83
N GLN A 30 3.66 0.35 9.42
CA GLN A 30 2.44 0.61 10.16
C GLN A 30 1.21 0.54 9.26
N VAL A 31 1.32 1.11 8.07
CA VAL A 31 0.24 1.04 7.07
C VAL A 31 -0.04 -0.42 6.71
N ALA A 32 1.02 -1.23 6.51
CA ALA A 32 0.86 -2.64 6.19
C ALA A 32 0.07 -3.37 7.28
N GLU A 33 0.43 -3.17 8.53
CA GLU A 33 -0.27 -3.84 9.64
C GLU A 33 -1.73 -3.44 9.72
N ILE A 34 -2.04 -2.17 9.47
CA ILE A 34 -3.41 -1.66 9.55
C ILE A 34 -4.27 -2.15 8.38
N VAL A 35 -3.74 -2.06 7.16
CA VAL A 35 -4.51 -2.36 5.95
C VAL A 35 -4.59 -3.86 5.68
N LEU A 36 -3.54 -4.59 6.00
CA LEU A 36 -3.46 -6.02 5.71
C LEU A 36 -3.78 -6.90 6.92
N GLY A 37 -3.73 -6.32 8.12
CA GLY A 37 -3.92 -7.09 9.35
C GLY A 37 -2.71 -7.88 9.76
N LYS A 38 -1.61 -7.76 9.04
CA LYS A 38 -0.34 -8.42 9.36
C LYS A 38 0.80 -7.68 8.68
N LEU A 39 2.00 -7.90 9.16
CA LEU A 39 3.20 -7.37 8.51
C LEU A 39 3.73 -8.44 7.55
N PRO A 40 3.73 -8.17 6.23
CA PRO A 40 4.24 -9.14 5.28
C PRO A 40 5.73 -9.38 5.48
N ARG A 41 6.19 -10.58 5.12
CA ARG A 41 7.62 -10.88 5.10
C ARG A 41 8.30 -10.03 4.04
N VAL A 42 9.41 -9.40 4.41
CA VAL A 42 10.12 -8.50 3.51
C VAL A 42 10.52 -9.21 2.21
N ARG A 43 10.18 -8.59 1.08
CA ARG A 43 10.50 -9.04 -0.28
C ARG A 43 9.80 -10.32 -0.71
N TYR A 44 8.76 -10.75 0.02
CA TYR A 44 7.94 -11.91 -0.36
C TYR A 44 6.57 -11.42 -0.77
N ALA A 45 6.13 -11.83 -1.95
CA ALA A 45 4.78 -11.53 -2.44
C ALA A 45 3.78 -12.38 -1.68
N GLU A 46 2.79 -11.72 -1.08
CA GLU A 46 1.70 -12.42 -0.39
C GLU A 46 0.37 -11.95 -0.95
N TYR A 47 -0.53 -12.87 -1.22
CA TYR A 47 -1.87 -12.55 -1.69
C TYR A 47 -2.77 -12.35 -0.48
N LEU A 48 -3.20 -11.11 -0.24
CA LEU A 48 -3.89 -10.72 0.99
C LEU A 48 -5.08 -9.81 0.67
N PRO A 49 -6.10 -9.79 1.51
CA PRO A 49 -7.14 -8.76 1.41
C PRO A 49 -6.61 -7.42 1.89
N PHE A 50 -7.04 -6.36 1.23
CA PHE A 50 -6.79 -4.96 1.62
C PHE A 50 -8.05 -4.45 2.28
N ARG A 51 -7.98 -4.06 3.56
CA ARG A 51 -9.16 -3.88 4.40
C ARG A 51 -9.46 -2.42 4.68
N ASP A 52 -10.76 -2.12 4.76
CA ASP A 52 -11.22 -0.81 5.21
C ASP A 52 -11.18 -0.72 6.75
N GLU A 53 -11.70 0.38 7.29
CA GLU A 53 -11.65 0.64 8.74
C GLU A 53 -12.55 -0.28 9.55
N GLN A 54 -13.50 -0.97 8.92
CA GLN A 54 -14.33 -1.98 9.58
C GLN A 54 -13.78 -3.39 9.41
N GLY A 55 -12.61 -3.52 8.76
CA GLY A 55 -12.02 -4.82 8.50
C GLY A 55 -12.57 -5.55 7.29
N GLN A 56 -13.43 -4.88 6.50
CA GLN A 56 -13.98 -5.47 5.28
C GLN A 56 -13.02 -5.29 4.12
N PRO A 57 -12.87 -6.31 3.25
CA PRO A 57 -11.94 -6.18 2.14
C PRO A 57 -12.45 -5.19 1.09
N LEU A 58 -11.59 -4.21 0.75
CA LEU A 58 -11.81 -3.34 -0.40
C LEU A 58 -11.41 -4.02 -1.70
N ASP A 59 -10.39 -4.87 -1.61
CA ASP A 59 -9.85 -5.59 -2.74
C ASP A 59 -8.99 -6.73 -2.19
N GLN A 60 -8.48 -7.56 -3.08
CA GLN A 60 -7.48 -8.57 -2.76
C GLN A 60 -6.38 -8.48 -3.80
N GLY A 61 -5.16 -8.72 -3.38
CA GLY A 61 -4.06 -8.66 -4.31
C GLY A 61 -2.74 -9.00 -3.64
N ILE A 62 -1.69 -8.66 -4.34
CA ILE A 62 -0.33 -8.97 -3.88
C ILE A 62 0.17 -7.79 -3.06
N ALA A 63 0.68 -8.10 -1.87
CA ALA A 63 1.35 -7.14 -1.01
C ALA A 63 2.83 -7.45 -0.96
N LEU A 64 3.66 -6.42 -1.11
CA LEU A 64 5.11 -6.53 -1.06
C LEU A 64 5.65 -5.44 -0.15
N LEU A 65 6.51 -5.84 0.78
CA LEU A 65 7.18 -4.92 1.69
C LEU A 65 8.68 -4.93 1.39
N PHE A 66 9.25 -3.73 1.24
CA PHE A 66 10.68 -3.54 1.04
C PHE A 66 11.22 -2.68 2.18
N LYS A 67 12.36 -3.08 2.74
CA LYS A 67 12.99 -2.33 3.83
C LYS A 67 14.10 -1.43 3.30
N ALA A 68 14.20 -0.24 3.85
CA ALA A 68 15.30 0.66 3.55
C ALA A 68 16.64 0.00 3.86
N PRO A 69 17.70 0.27 3.09
CA PRO A 69 17.70 1.07 1.87
C PRO A 69 17.40 0.28 0.60
N ASN A 70 17.05 -1.00 0.72
CA ASN A 70 16.91 -1.92 -0.42
C ASN A 70 15.50 -1.86 -1.00
N SER A 71 15.13 -0.69 -1.50
CA SER A 71 13.83 -0.43 -2.08
C SER A 71 13.94 0.56 -3.23
N PHE A 72 12.84 0.74 -3.96
CA PHE A 72 12.81 1.64 -5.10
C PHE A 72 13.14 3.09 -4.72
N THR A 73 12.67 3.54 -3.56
CA THR A 73 12.88 4.93 -3.12
C THR A 73 14.04 5.08 -2.14
N GLY A 74 14.63 3.98 -1.68
CA GLY A 74 15.62 3.98 -0.62
C GLY A 74 15.03 4.04 0.78
N GLU A 75 13.69 4.13 0.89
CA GLU A 75 12.97 4.12 2.15
C GLU A 75 12.23 2.80 2.33
N ASP A 76 11.54 2.60 3.45
CA ASP A 76 10.60 1.50 3.57
C ASP A 76 9.47 1.73 2.56
N VAL A 77 9.11 0.68 1.83
CA VAL A 77 8.08 0.77 0.78
C VAL A 77 7.12 -0.41 0.91
N LEU A 78 5.83 -0.10 0.88
CA LEU A 78 4.78 -1.09 0.77
C LEU A 78 4.13 -0.93 -0.61
N GLU A 79 4.03 -2.03 -1.38
CA GLU A 79 3.27 -2.05 -2.62
C GLU A 79 2.06 -2.95 -2.47
N LEU A 80 0.92 -2.44 -2.92
CA LEU A 80 -0.34 -3.18 -2.94
C LEU A 80 -0.81 -3.24 -4.40
N GLN A 81 -0.85 -4.46 -4.95
CA GLN A 81 -1.20 -4.71 -6.34
C GLN A 81 -2.59 -5.34 -6.39
N GLY A 82 -3.58 -4.56 -6.77
CA GLY A 82 -4.97 -4.99 -6.74
C GLY A 82 -5.60 -5.06 -8.12
N HIS A 83 -6.84 -5.51 -8.17
CA HIS A 83 -7.57 -5.73 -9.41
C HIS A 83 -8.83 -4.88 -9.54
N GLY A 84 -9.09 -4.02 -8.56
CA GLY A 84 -10.39 -3.37 -8.43
C GLY A 84 -10.66 -2.20 -9.35
N GLY A 85 -9.73 -1.80 -10.18
CA GLY A 85 -9.94 -0.66 -11.07
C GLY A 85 -9.83 0.68 -10.37
N PRO A 86 -10.07 1.80 -11.10
CA PRO A 86 -9.79 3.15 -10.58
C PRO A 86 -10.57 3.52 -9.33
N VAL A 87 -11.83 3.11 -9.23
CA VAL A 87 -12.66 3.44 -8.07
C VAL A 87 -12.10 2.78 -6.81
N ILE A 88 -11.73 1.50 -6.92
CA ILE A 88 -11.19 0.76 -5.79
C ILE A 88 -9.81 1.28 -5.40
N LEU A 89 -8.98 1.63 -6.38
CA LEU A 89 -7.68 2.25 -6.10
C LEU A 89 -7.86 3.56 -5.33
N ASP A 90 -8.81 4.38 -5.73
CA ASP A 90 -9.10 5.63 -5.04
C ASP A 90 -9.56 5.38 -3.60
N MET A 91 -10.44 4.41 -3.40
CA MET A 91 -10.91 4.04 -2.07
C MET A 91 -9.76 3.56 -1.20
N LEU A 92 -8.85 2.77 -1.77
CA LEU A 92 -7.70 2.27 -1.04
C LEU A 92 -6.76 3.40 -0.64
N ILE A 93 -6.49 4.33 -1.55
CA ILE A 93 -5.66 5.49 -1.25
C ILE A 93 -6.30 6.34 -0.15
N ARG A 94 -7.62 6.58 -0.23
CA ARG A 94 -8.33 7.33 0.80
C ARG A 94 -8.29 6.66 2.16
N ARG A 95 -8.41 5.33 2.15
CA ARG A 95 -8.28 4.53 3.38
C ARG A 95 -6.91 4.74 4.02
N ILE A 96 -5.87 4.68 3.22
CA ILE A 96 -4.50 4.85 3.71
C ILE A 96 -4.28 6.29 4.21
N LEU A 97 -4.84 7.27 3.51
CA LEU A 97 -4.73 8.68 3.91
C LEU A 97 -5.42 8.98 5.24
N GLN A 98 -6.36 8.14 5.69
CA GLN A 98 -6.98 8.28 7.00
C GLN A 98 -6.04 7.92 8.15
N ILE A 99 -4.97 7.22 7.85
CA ILE A 99 -3.97 6.86 8.86
C ILE A 99 -3.14 8.09 9.20
N GLU A 100 -3.01 8.39 10.49
CA GLU A 100 -2.32 9.59 10.92
C GLU A 100 -0.87 9.58 10.44
N GLY A 101 -0.43 10.71 9.89
CA GLY A 101 0.95 10.87 9.42
C GLY A 101 1.19 10.50 7.97
N ILE A 102 0.16 10.06 7.25
CA ILE A 102 0.29 9.68 5.84
C ILE A 102 -0.22 10.79 4.93
N ARG A 103 0.50 11.00 3.85
CA ARG A 103 0.17 12.06 2.89
C ARG A 103 0.03 11.52 1.48
#